data_a9046fe668376bb607c26219f003b765
#
_entry.id   a9046fe668376bb607c26219f003b765
#
_cell.length_a   1.000
_cell.length_b   1.000
_cell.length_c   1.000
_cell.angle_alpha   90.00
_cell.angle_beta   90.00
_cell.angle_gamma   90.00
#
_symmetry.space_group_name_H-M   'P 1'
#
loop_
_entity.id
_entity.type
_entity.pdbx_description
1 polymer ?
#
loop_
_entity_poly.entity_id
_entity_poly.type
_entity_poly.pdbx_seq_one_letter_code
_entity_poly.pdbx_strand_id
1 'polypeptide(L)'
;LLARLHQAQNTFYRGGDSAALRDVLTDDIAWQVPGRNAISGDHHGIDAVLAHFARRRDLAGRSVRSTSRQVLGGEGDSVASITDDHAVIDGRAFAWSTVGLYQVRDGRIAVCRLLPFDAAAFDAIWADRRAGPAHEAPLQVRPRYCDAQGMVHASRYYEFFEDAFLGWLDEHVGGYGRLRRTGTDLVVVASGCDHSEPARLDDRLTVQVRPARAGRTSLTMSFTIRRQETVIVTGRTTYVAVGAGTGSVPLPEPLTAALRRSEDAT
;
A
#
# COMPACT_ATOMS: atom_id res chain seq x y z
N LEU A 1 17.83 -3.18 25.75
CA LEU A 1 17.65 -2.28 24.62
C LEU A 1 16.30 -2.52 23.96
N LEU A 2 15.96 -3.75 23.47
CA LEU A 2 14.72 -4.02 22.73
C LEU A 2 13.45 -3.76 23.55
N ALA A 3 13.44 -4.04 24.86
CA ALA A 3 12.31 -3.67 25.72
C ALA A 3 12.06 -2.15 25.74
N ARG A 4 13.14 -1.36 25.77
CA ARG A 4 13.07 0.11 25.68
C ARG A 4 12.55 0.57 24.32
N LEU A 5 12.98 -0.09 23.21
CA LEU A 5 12.46 0.19 21.87
C LEU A 5 10.95 -0.02 21.80
N HIS A 6 10.45 -1.21 22.20
CA HIS A 6 9.02 -1.51 22.13
C HIS A 6 8.19 -0.60 23.06
N GLN A 7 8.72 -0.24 24.21
CA GLN A 7 8.08 0.73 25.11
C GLN A 7 7.99 2.11 24.46
N ALA A 8 9.08 2.59 23.85
CA ALA A 8 9.13 3.87 23.15
C ALA A 8 8.19 3.89 21.93
N GLN A 9 8.18 2.80 21.13
CA GLN A 9 7.23 2.64 20.01
C GLN A 9 5.78 2.68 20.49
N ASN A 10 5.43 1.93 21.54
CA ASN A 10 4.07 1.91 22.09
C ASN A 10 3.64 3.27 22.64
N THR A 11 4.56 4.03 23.24
CA THR A 11 4.29 5.40 23.69
C THR A 11 4.04 6.32 22.50
N PHE A 12 4.90 6.26 21.47
CA PHE A 12 4.75 7.04 20.24
C PHE A 12 3.45 6.71 19.49
N TYR A 13 3.09 5.43 19.38
CA TYR A 13 1.85 5.00 18.73
C TYR A 13 0.58 5.47 19.45
N ARG A 14 0.65 5.73 20.75
CA ARG A 14 -0.46 6.34 21.51
C ARG A 14 -0.55 7.86 21.35
N GLY A 15 0.41 8.48 20.68
CA GLY A 15 0.47 9.92 20.45
C GLY A 15 1.49 10.65 21.34
N GLY A 16 2.35 9.92 22.03
CA GLY A 16 3.51 10.49 22.73
C GLY A 16 4.56 11.03 21.75
N ASP A 17 5.54 11.74 22.28
CA ASP A 17 6.65 12.30 21.51
C ASP A 17 7.64 11.22 21.02
N SER A 18 8.65 11.62 20.26
CA SER A 18 9.68 10.75 19.71
C SER A 18 10.98 10.73 20.51
N ALA A 19 11.06 11.40 21.64
CA ALA A 19 12.34 11.53 22.39
C ALA A 19 12.91 10.18 22.78
N ALA A 20 12.10 9.31 23.39
CA ALA A 20 12.53 7.96 23.79
C ALA A 20 12.95 7.06 22.59
N LEU A 21 12.42 7.31 21.38
CA LEU A 21 12.87 6.62 20.17
C LEU A 21 14.26 7.11 19.74
N ARG A 22 14.52 8.40 19.81
CA ARG A 22 15.82 8.98 19.51
C ARG A 22 16.92 8.51 20.48
N ASP A 23 16.57 8.16 21.72
CA ASP A 23 17.51 7.63 22.71
C ASP A 23 17.95 6.18 22.40
N VAL A 24 17.14 5.41 21.69
CA VAL A 24 17.39 3.98 21.42
C VAL A 24 17.80 3.67 19.99
N LEU A 25 17.61 4.62 19.06
CA LEU A 25 17.98 4.51 17.64
C LEU A 25 19.19 5.41 17.35
N THR A 26 20.05 4.99 16.41
CA THR A 26 21.13 5.86 15.91
C THR A 26 20.58 6.91 14.95
N ASP A 27 21.30 8.02 14.75
CA ASP A 27 20.87 9.08 13.82
C ASP A 27 20.86 8.60 12.36
N ASP A 28 21.72 7.65 12.01
CA ASP A 28 21.84 7.02 10.69
C ASP A 28 21.12 5.68 10.57
N ILE A 29 20.18 5.38 11.47
CA ILE A 29 19.38 4.13 11.49
C ILE A 29 18.88 3.74 10.09
N ALA A 30 19.01 2.46 9.72
CA ALA A 30 18.35 1.85 8.57
C ALA A 30 17.22 0.91 9.04
N TRP A 31 16.00 1.20 8.60
CA TRP A 31 14.82 0.42 8.97
C TRP A 31 14.13 -0.12 7.73
N GLN A 32 14.14 -1.45 7.56
CA GLN A 32 13.61 -2.13 6.38
C GLN A 32 12.31 -2.84 6.71
N VAL A 33 11.27 -2.53 5.96
CA VAL A 33 9.95 -3.17 6.06
C VAL A 33 9.61 -3.79 4.71
N PRO A 34 9.53 -5.13 4.61
CA PRO A 34 9.26 -5.81 3.36
C PRO A 34 7.80 -5.64 2.94
N GLY A 35 7.52 -6.00 1.69
CA GLY A 35 6.18 -6.10 1.15
C GLY A 35 5.79 -4.98 0.20
N ARG A 36 4.51 -4.98 -0.21
CA ARG A 36 3.91 -4.02 -1.15
C ARG A 36 2.71 -3.34 -0.51
N ASN A 37 2.93 -2.68 0.62
CA ASN A 37 1.86 -2.09 1.43
C ASN A 37 2.18 -0.63 1.82
N ALA A 38 1.26 0.02 2.53
CA ALA A 38 1.36 1.43 2.87
C ALA A 38 2.55 1.78 3.78
N ILE A 39 3.10 0.80 4.52
CA ILE A 39 4.21 1.00 5.46
C ILE A 39 5.52 0.34 5.01
N SER A 40 5.53 -0.40 3.88
CA SER A 40 6.73 -1.03 3.34
C SER A 40 7.72 0.00 2.80
N GLY A 41 9.01 -0.35 2.84
CA GLY A 41 10.09 0.46 2.29
C GLY A 41 11.38 0.36 3.09
N ASP A 42 12.44 0.96 2.54
CA ASP A 42 13.73 1.14 3.16
C ASP A 42 13.83 2.59 3.66
N HIS A 43 13.85 2.76 4.98
CA HIS A 43 13.87 4.07 5.63
C HIS A 43 15.26 4.31 6.21
N HIS A 44 15.94 5.37 5.77
CA HIS A 44 17.29 5.72 6.18
C HIS A 44 17.32 7.04 6.94
N GLY A 45 17.97 7.03 8.10
CA GLY A 45 18.06 8.15 9.03
C GLY A 45 16.86 8.26 9.96
N ILE A 46 17.11 8.84 11.13
CA ILE A 46 16.14 8.89 12.23
C ILE A 46 14.81 9.55 11.83
N ASP A 47 14.85 10.63 11.06
CA ASP A 47 13.63 11.35 10.69
C ASP A 47 12.75 10.55 9.71
N ALA A 48 13.38 9.82 8.76
CA ALA A 48 12.64 8.93 7.86
C ALA A 48 12.01 7.74 8.62
N VAL A 49 12.69 7.20 9.61
CA VAL A 49 12.15 6.12 10.45
C VAL A 49 11.03 6.63 11.35
N LEU A 50 11.14 7.81 11.92
CA LEU A 50 10.06 8.44 12.70
C LEU A 50 8.85 8.76 11.83
N ALA A 51 9.05 9.20 10.59
CA ALA A 51 7.98 9.41 9.62
C ALA A 51 7.27 8.09 9.26
N HIS A 52 8.02 6.99 9.10
CA HIS A 52 7.46 5.65 8.94
C HIS A 52 6.60 5.23 10.15
N PHE A 53 7.10 5.42 11.39
CA PHE A 53 6.32 5.10 12.58
C PHE A 53 5.07 5.99 12.72
N ALA A 54 5.17 7.27 12.37
CA ALA A 54 4.01 8.18 12.34
C ALA A 54 2.96 7.69 11.32
N ARG A 55 3.39 7.32 10.11
CA ARG A 55 2.49 6.74 9.10
C ARG A 55 1.79 5.48 9.61
N ARG A 56 2.53 4.56 10.25
CA ARG A 56 1.97 3.34 10.84
C ARG A 56 0.95 3.66 11.95
N ARG A 57 1.27 4.63 12.83
CA ARG A 57 0.37 5.14 13.87
C ARG A 57 -0.93 5.68 13.30
N ASP A 58 -0.82 6.54 12.29
CA ASP A 58 -1.96 7.29 11.74
C ASP A 58 -2.89 6.36 10.94
N LEU A 59 -2.33 5.41 10.17
CA LEU A 59 -3.09 4.36 9.47
C LEU A 59 -3.91 3.48 10.43
N ALA A 60 -3.40 3.25 11.63
CA ALA A 60 -4.04 2.42 12.64
C ALA A 60 -4.79 3.22 13.71
N GLY A 61 -5.08 4.51 13.49
CA GLY A 61 -5.83 5.33 14.44
C GLY A 61 -5.25 5.31 15.86
N ARG A 62 -3.90 5.27 16.00
CA ARG A 62 -3.17 5.18 17.28
C ARG A 62 -3.39 3.88 18.08
N SER A 63 -3.91 2.85 17.45
CA SER A 63 -4.27 1.58 18.11
C SER A 63 -3.16 0.53 18.10
N VAL A 64 -2.06 0.75 17.36
CA VAL A 64 -0.92 -0.21 17.28
C VAL A 64 -0.38 -0.49 18.67
N ARG A 65 -0.21 -1.79 18.96
CA ARG A 65 0.48 -2.29 20.14
C ARG A 65 1.44 -3.38 19.73
N SER A 66 2.67 -3.28 20.20
CA SER A 66 3.75 -4.22 19.94
C SER A 66 4.19 -4.85 21.25
N THR A 67 4.20 -6.18 21.31
CA THR A 67 4.63 -6.95 22.47
C THR A 67 5.76 -7.89 22.07
N SER A 68 6.91 -7.78 22.70
CA SER A 68 7.98 -8.75 22.50
C SER A 68 7.60 -10.09 23.11
N ARG A 69 7.49 -11.12 22.29
CA ARG A 69 7.24 -12.50 22.72
C ARG A 69 8.54 -13.15 23.19
N GLN A 70 9.63 -12.95 22.44
CA GLN A 70 10.90 -13.58 22.68
C GLN A 70 12.03 -12.73 22.12
N VAL A 71 13.13 -12.67 22.86
CA VAL A 71 14.39 -12.06 22.40
C VAL A 71 15.42 -13.17 22.28
N LEU A 72 16.06 -13.24 21.13
CA LEU A 72 17.12 -14.20 20.81
C LEU A 72 18.42 -13.42 20.65
N GLY A 73 19.39 -13.70 21.49
CA GLY A 73 20.75 -13.15 21.37
C GLY A 73 21.54 -13.90 20.32
N GLY A 74 22.36 -13.19 19.55
CA GLY A 74 23.37 -13.74 18.65
C GLY A 74 24.78 -13.48 19.22
N GLU A 75 25.79 -13.99 18.53
CA GLU A 75 27.16 -13.56 18.77
C GLU A 75 27.36 -12.12 18.25
N GLY A 76 28.08 -11.30 19.03
CA GLY A 76 28.37 -9.89 18.68
C GLY A 76 27.16 -8.96 18.84
N ASP A 77 27.10 -7.96 17.97
CA ASP A 77 26.13 -6.84 18.04
C ASP A 77 24.76 -7.14 17.37
N SER A 78 24.49 -8.40 17.05
CA SER A 78 23.25 -8.81 16.40
C SER A 78 22.26 -9.42 17.39
N VAL A 79 21.00 -9.01 17.32
CA VAL A 79 19.93 -9.53 18.16
C VAL A 79 18.64 -9.67 17.34
N ALA A 80 17.84 -10.69 17.65
CA ALA A 80 16.52 -10.87 17.05
C ALA A 80 15.41 -10.76 18.11
N SER A 81 14.25 -10.30 17.71
CA SER A 81 13.03 -10.34 18.56
C SER A 81 11.85 -10.87 17.76
N ILE A 82 11.13 -11.80 18.35
CA ILE A 82 9.78 -12.15 17.88
C ILE A 82 8.81 -11.20 18.58
N THR A 83 8.04 -10.48 17.77
CA THR A 83 7.09 -9.48 18.24
C THR A 83 5.69 -9.83 17.78
N ASP A 84 4.73 -9.80 18.69
CA ASP A 84 3.31 -9.87 18.41
C ASP A 84 2.75 -8.47 18.40
N ASP A 85 2.18 -8.13 17.28
CA ASP A 85 1.55 -6.83 17.05
C ASP A 85 0.05 -6.99 16.89
N HIS A 86 -0.69 -5.99 17.34
CA HIS A 86 -2.11 -5.87 17.03
C HIS A 86 -2.50 -4.41 16.82
N ALA A 87 -3.54 -4.20 16.02
CA ALA A 87 -4.11 -2.88 15.76
C ALA A 87 -5.58 -3.00 15.38
N VAL A 88 -6.31 -1.90 15.55
CA VAL A 88 -7.63 -1.71 14.93
C VAL A 88 -7.46 -0.77 13.75
N ILE A 89 -7.75 -1.23 12.55
CA ILE A 89 -7.64 -0.47 11.31
C ILE A 89 -9.01 -0.50 10.64
N ASP A 90 -9.59 0.67 10.37
CA ASP A 90 -10.96 0.81 9.81
C ASP A 90 -12.01 0.00 10.60
N GLY A 91 -11.94 0.06 11.92
CA GLY A 91 -12.87 -0.63 12.82
C GLY A 91 -12.67 -2.15 12.95
N ARG A 92 -11.70 -2.74 12.23
CA ARG A 92 -11.39 -4.17 12.28
C ARG A 92 -10.13 -4.44 13.09
N ALA A 93 -10.20 -5.42 13.99
CA ALA A 93 -9.04 -5.86 14.75
C ALA A 93 -8.16 -6.79 13.89
N PHE A 94 -6.86 -6.54 13.92
CA PHE A 94 -5.84 -7.35 13.27
C PHE A 94 -4.76 -7.73 14.28
N ALA A 95 -4.21 -8.93 14.12
CA ALA A 95 -3.04 -9.39 14.83
C ALA A 95 -2.06 -10.03 13.84
N TRP A 96 -0.77 -9.81 14.06
CA TRP A 96 0.29 -10.42 13.26
C TRP A 96 1.55 -10.57 14.08
N SER A 97 2.48 -11.41 13.62
CA SER A 97 3.78 -11.59 14.25
C SER A 97 4.89 -11.29 13.25
N THR A 98 5.97 -10.71 13.77
CA THR A 98 7.18 -10.40 12.99
C THR A 98 8.43 -10.86 13.74
N VAL A 99 9.48 -11.17 12.97
CA VAL A 99 10.85 -11.20 13.48
C VAL A 99 11.50 -9.87 13.14
N GLY A 100 12.02 -9.17 14.13
CA GLY A 100 12.94 -8.06 13.93
C GLY A 100 14.37 -8.56 14.07
N LEU A 101 15.20 -8.35 13.04
CA LEU A 101 16.63 -8.54 13.08
C LEU A 101 17.30 -7.19 13.29
N TYR A 102 18.06 -7.05 14.37
CA TYR A 102 18.65 -5.78 14.76
C TYR A 102 20.16 -5.87 14.82
N GLN A 103 20.83 -4.80 14.37
CA GLN A 103 22.24 -4.55 14.64
C GLN A 103 22.35 -3.40 15.64
N VAL A 104 23.15 -3.62 16.66
CA VAL A 104 23.39 -2.65 17.75
C VAL A 104 24.76 -2.02 17.55
N ARG A 105 24.84 -0.71 17.73
CA ARG A 105 26.10 0.05 17.71
C ARG A 105 26.04 1.08 18.85
N ASP A 106 27.05 1.09 19.68
CA ASP A 106 27.17 2.03 20.83
C ASP A 106 25.90 2.03 21.71
N GLY A 107 25.33 0.83 21.97
CA GLY A 107 24.15 0.67 22.81
C GLY A 107 22.84 1.14 22.20
N ARG A 108 22.82 1.53 20.92
CA ARG A 108 21.65 1.93 20.13
C ARG A 108 21.46 1.03 18.93
N ILE A 109 20.24 0.97 18.40
CA ILE A 109 19.90 0.19 17.20
C ILE A 109 20.30 1.00 15.97
N ALA A 110 21.19 0.43 15.13
CA ALA A 110 21.65 1.01 13.90
C ALA A 110 21.00 0.41 12.65
N VAL A 111 20.53 -0.85 12.72
CA VAL A 111 19.80 -1.50 11.63
C VAL A 111 18.64 -2.28 12.21
N CYS A 112 17.50 -2.24 11.51
CA CYS A 112 16.39 -3.16 11.75
C CYS A 112 15.89 -3.70 10.39
N ARG A 113 15.71 -5.02 10.31
CA ARG A 113 15.01 -5.70 9.21
C ARG A 113 13.82 -6.45 9.76
N LEU A 114 12.61 -6.08 9.31
CA LEU A 114 11.38 -6.79 9.68
C LEU A 114 11.14 -7.97 8.74
N LEU A 115 10.72 -9.09 9.31
CA LEU A 115 10.35 -10.31 8.60
C LEU A 115 9.00 -10.78 9.14
N PRO A 116 7.88 -10.50 8.46
CA PRO A 116 6.57 -11.00 8.86
C PRO A 116 6.51 -12.53 8.76
N PHE A 117 5.82 -13.20 9.68
CA PHE A 117 5.59 -14.65 9.63
C PHE A 117 4.72 -15.03 8.44
N ASP A 118 3.78 -14.16 8.08
CA ASP A 118 2.94 -14.26 6.89
C ASP A 118 3.00 -12.93 6.13
N ALA A 119 3.79 -12.92 5.06
CA ALA A 119 4.02 -11.71 4.25
C ALA A 119 2.75 -11.27 3.52
N ALA A 120 1.92 -12.21 3.04
CA ALA A 120 0.68 -11.89 2.33
C ALA A 120 -0.37 -11.29 3.27
N ALA A 121 -0.55 -11.87 4.46
CA ALA A 121 -1.41 -11.31 5.49
C ALA A 121 -0.92 -9.94 5.96
N PHE A 122 0.40 -9.76 6.13
CA PHE A 122 0.98 -8.46 6.50
C PHE A 122 0.71 -7.39 5.45
N ASP A 123 0.88 -7.70 4.16
CA ASP A 123 0.54 -6.79 3.06
C ASP A 123 -0.96 -6.45 3.05
N ALA A 124 -1.83 -7.42 3.31
CA ALA A 124 -3.28 -7.21 3.38
C ALA A 124 -3.69 -6.33 4.58
N ILE A 125 -3.04 -6.49 5.75
CA ILE A 125 -3.29 -5.67 6.94
C ILE A 125 -2.94 -4.21 6.68
N TRP A 126 -1.79 -3.95 6.06
CA TRP A 126 -1.28 -2.61 5.79
C TRP A 126 -1.56 -2.12 4.36
N ALA A 127 -2.49 -2.77 3.65
CA ALA A 127 -2.92 -2.28 2.34
C ALA A 127 -3.31 -0.80 2.43
N ASP A 128 -2.92 0.00 1.42
CA ASP A 128 -3.25 1.43 1.40
C ASP A 128 -4.75 1.61 1.16
N ARG A 129 -5.52 1.71 2.23
CA ARG A 129 -6.97 1.86 2.21
C ARG A 129 -7.42 3.33 2.16
N ARG A 130 -6.50 4.28 2.27
CA ARG A 130 -6.77 5.73 2.12
C ARG A 130 -6.88 6.15 0.65
N ALA A 131 -6.78 5.22 -0.24
CA ALA A 131 -6.99 5.46 -1.64
C ALA A 131 -8.50 5.52 -1.88
N GLY A 132 -9.01 6.67 -2.20
CA GLY A 132 -10.32 7.06 -2.70
C GLY A 132 -11.42 6.01 -2.90
N PRO A 133 -12.62 6.40 -3.28
CA PRO A 133 -13.74 5.48 -3.44
C PRO A 133 -13.41 4.39 -4.46
N ALA A 134 -13.86 3.16 -4.20
CA ALA A 134 -13.74 2.05 -5.14
C ALA A 134 -14.84 2.12 -6.20
N HIS A 135 -14.55 1.59 -7.38
CA HIS A 135 -15.52 1.29 -8.41
C HIS A 135 -15.44 -0.19 -8.78
N GLU A 136 -16.58 -0.81 -9.05
CA GLU A 136 -16.67 -2.21 -9.47
C GLU A 136 -17.40 -2.32 -10.80
N ALA A 137 -16.78 -2.97 -11.76
CA ALA A 137 -17.36 -3.22 -13.09
C ALA A 137 -17.51 -4.73 -13.33
N PRO A 138 -18.69 -5.21 -13.76
CA PRO A 138 -18.87 -6.58 -14.19
C PRO A 138 -18.16 -6.81 -15.53
N LEU A 139 -17.51 -7.95 -15.68
CA LEU A 139 -16.83 -8.38 -16.91
C LEU A 139 -17.23 -9.81 -17.25
N GLN A 140 -17.71 -10.04 -18.45
CA GLN A 140 -17.86 -11.38 -18.99
C GLN A 140 -16.76 -11.67 -20.00
N VAL A 141 -16.03 -12.77 -19.80
CA VAL A 141 -14.98 -13.22 -20.71
C VAL A 141 -15.59 -13.66 -22.05
N ARG A 142 -15.16 -13.04 -23.13
CA ARG A 142 -15.63 -13.30 -24.50
C ARG A 142 -14.55 -13.98 -25.32
N PRO A 143 -14.89 -14.68 -26.43
CA PRO A 143 -13.90 -15.37 -27.28
C PRO A 143 -12.74 -14.48 -27.74
N ARG A 144 -13.01 -13.20 -28.03
CA ARG A 144 -11.98 -12.23 -28.47
C ARG A 144 -10.90 -11.93 -27.42
N TYR A 145 -11.12 -12.30 -26.17
CA TYR A 145 -10.16 -12.10 -25.09
C TYR A 145 -9.25 -13.31 -24.88
N CYS A 146 -9.67 -14.48 -25.42
CA CYS A 146 -8.99 -15.74 -25.18
C CYS A 146 -7.89 -15.98 -26.20
N ASP A 147 -6.84 -16.66 -25.75
CA ASP A 147 -5.79 -17.21 -26.59
C ASP A 147 -6.13 -18.62 -27.09
N ALA A 148 -5.17 -19.26 -27.77
CA ALA A 148 -5.31 -20.64 -28.29
C ALA A 148 -5.49 -21.70 -27.18
N GLN A 149 -5.18 -21.37 -25.92
CA GLN A 149 -5.36 -22.26 -24.77
C GLN A 149 -6.76 -22.10 -24.11
N GLY A 150 -7.60 -21.23 -24.66
CA GLY A 150 -8.94 -20.93 -24.13
C GLY A 150 -8.91 -20.11 -22.84
N MET A 151 -7.80 -19.44 -22.54
CA MET A 151 -7.63 -18.55 -21.42
C MET A 151 -7.52 -17.09 -21.87
N VAL A 152 -7.89 -16.16 -20.99
CA VAL A 152 -7.71 -14.74 -21.26
C VAL A 152 -6.22 -14.45 -21.46
N HIS A 153 -5.88 -13.90 -22.65
CA HIS A 153 -4.51 -13.52 -22.97
C HIS A 153 -4.02 -12.41 -22.02
N ALA A 154 -2.77 -12.52 -21.57
CA ALA A 154 -2.20 -11.64 -20.55
C ALA A 154 -2.34 -10.14 -20.86
N SER A 155 -2.27 -9.73 -22.13
CA SER A 155 -2.42 -8.32 -22.54
C SER A 155 -3.83 -7.78 -22.32
N ARG A 156 -4.88 -8.62 -22.30
CA ARG A 156 -6.27 -8.19 -22.17
C ARG A 156 -6.60 -7.65 -20.78
N TYR A 157 -5.85 -8.06 -19.75
CA TYR A 157 -6.07 -7.55 -18.42
C TYR A 157 -5.80 -6.04 -18.30
N TYR A 158 -4.91 -5.49 -19.11
CA TYR A 158 -4.67 -4.05 -19.16
C TYR A 158 -5.83 -3.28 -19.75
N GLU A 159 -6.54 -3.85 -20.76
CA GLU A 159 -7.77 -3.28 -21.30
C GLU A 159 -8.86 -3.27 -20.22
N PHE A 160 -9.00 -4.34 -19.45
CA PHE A 160 -9.97 -4.42 -18.35
C PHE A 160 -9.67 -3.42 -17.23
N PHE A 161 -8.40 -3.16 -16.96
CA PHE A 161 -7.99 -2.14 -15.99
C PHE A 161 -8.34 -0.74 -16.49
N GLU A 162 -8.13 -0.47 -17.78
CA GLU A 162 -8.45 0.82 -18.38
C GLU A 162 -9.96 1.06 -18.37
N ASP A 163 -10.77 0.09 -18.79
CA ASP A 163 -12.23 0.18 -18.76
C ASP A 163 -12.75 0.45 -17.33
N ALA A 164 -12.22 -0.26 -16.33
CA ALA A 164 -12.59 -0.05 -14.93
C ALA A 164 -12.15 1.32 -14.43
N PHE A 165 -10.98 1.81 -14.82
CA PHE A 165 -10.52 3.15 -14.47
C PHE A 165 -11.39 4.25 -15.09
N LEU A 166 -11.79 4.09 -16.34
CA LEU A 166 -12.73 5.02 -17.00
C LEU A 166 -14.08 5.03 -16.27
N GLY A 167 -14.60 3.86 -15.88
CA GLY A 167 -15.80 3.76 -15.04
C GLY A 167 -15.65 4.47 -13.70
N TRP A 168 -14.49 4.33 -13.06
CA TRP A 168 -14.18 5.07 -11.83
C TRP A 168 -14.18 6.58 -12.05
N LEU A 169 -13.60 7.05 -13.16
CA LEU A 169 -13.63 8.47 -13.52
C LEU A 169 -15.05 8.98 -13.79
N ASP A 170 -15.87 8.17 -14.45
CA ASP A 170 -17.27 8.53 -14.72
C ASP A 170 -18.04 8.71 -13.40
N GLU A 171 -17.91 7.78 -12.47
CA GLU A 171 -18.62 7.78 -11.20
C GLU A 171 -18.15 8.89 -10.26
N HIS A 172 -16.83 9.08 -10.14
CA HIS A 172 -16.26 9.91 -9.06
C HIS A 172 -15.76 11.28 -9.53
N VAL A 173 -15.44 11.43 -10.81
CA VAL A 173 -14.90 12.67 -11.38
C VAL A 173 -15.90 13.34 -12.34
N GLY A 174 -16.86 12.59 -12.86
CA GLY A 174 -17.79 13.03 -13.90
C GLY A 174 -17.24 12.87 -15.32
N GLY A 175 -16.38 11.85 -15.48
CA GLY A 175 -15.87 11.34 -16.74
C GLY A 175 -14.54 11.94 -17.18
N TYR A 176 -13.85 11.18 -18.05
CA TYR A 176 -12.57 11.57 -18.63
C TYR A 176 -12.64 12.90 -19.39
N GLY A 177 -13.77 13.16 -20.07
CA GLY A 177 -14.01 14.43 -20.74
C GLY A 177 -13.99 15.64 -19.81
N ARG A 178 -14.48 15.51 -18.57
CA ARG A 178 -14.42 16.56 -17.56
C ARG A 178 -12.98 16.82 -17.13
N LEU A 179 -12.18 15.76 -16.94
CA LEU A 179 -10.77 15.86 -16.63
C LEU A 179 -10.03 16.63 -17.75
N ARG A 180 -10.23 16.26 -19.00
CA ARG A 180 -9.58 16.92 -20.14
C ARG A 180 -9.95 18.40 -20.29
N ARG A 181 -11.16 18.81 -19.90
CA ARG A 181 -11.54 20.24 -19.91
C ARG A 181 -10.73 21.10 -18.94
N THR A 182 -10.02 20.50 -17.99
CA THR A 182 -9.06 21.24 -17.14
C THR A 182 -7.73 21.58 -17.84
N GLY A 183 -7.55 21.13 -19.09
CA GLY A 183 -6.29 21.23 -19.82
C GLY A 183 -5.28 20.16 -19.42
N THR A 184 -5.70 19.14 -18.66
CA THR A 184 -4.85 18.06 -18.16
C THR A 184 -5.25 16.75 -18.81
N ASP A 185 -4.25 15.95 -19.16
CA ASP A 185 -4.40 14.56 -19.57
C ASP A 185 -3.66 13.62 -18.61
N LEU A 186 -3.97 12.32 -18.64
CA LEU A 186 -3.30 11.31 -17.82
C LEU A 186 -2.57 10.33 -18.73
N VAL A 187 -1.26 10.20 -18.56
CA VAL A 187 -0.45 9.26 -19.30
C VAL A 187 0.01 8.12 -18.40
N VAL A 188 -0.06 6.91 -18.91
CA VAL A 188 0.46 5.73 -18.21
C VAL A 188 1.99 5.76 -18.23
N VAL A 189 2.60 5.68 -17.05
CA VAL A 189 4.08 5.63 -16.90
C VAL A 189 4.55 4.28 -16.37
N ALA A 190 3.68 3.52 -15.71
CA ALA A 190 3.96 2.16 -15.28
C ALA A 190 2.65 1.36 -15.18
N SER A 191 2.68 0.11 -15.60
CA SER A 191 1.57 -0.83 -15.44
C SER A 191 2.13 -2.24 -15.24
N GLY A 192 1.48 -3.01 -14.39
CA GLY A 192 1.87 -4.40 -14.11
C GLY A 192 0.74 -5.15 -13.43
N CYS A 193 0.76 -6.48 -13.57
CA CYS A 193 -0.18 -7.36 -12.89
C CYS A 193 0.45 -8.71 -12.51
N ASP A 194 -0.08 -9.28 -11.44
CA ASP A 194 0.26 -10.61 -10.92
C ASP A 194 -0.94 -11.54 -11.14
N HIS A 195 -0.71 -12.68 -11.79
CA HIS A 195 -1.73 -13.66 -12.11
C HIS A 195 -1.74 -14.76 -11.04
N SER A 196 -2.91 -14.98 -10.41
CA SER A 196 -3.12 -16.03 -9.41
C SER A 196 -3.80 -17.26 -10.00
N GLU A 197 -4.84 -17.03 -10.84
CA GLU A 197 -5.57 -18.08 -11.53
C GLU A 197 -5.93 -17.68 -12.98
N PRO A 198 -6.13 -18.63 -13.90
CA PRO A 198 -6.57 -18.32 -15.25
C PRO A 198 -8.06 -17.93 -15.28
N ALA A 199 -8.39 -16.88 -16.02
CA ALA A 199 -9.74 -16.63 -16.47
C ALA A 199 -9.99 -17.33 -17.80
N ARG A 200 -11.19 -17.89 -17.96
CA ARG A 200 -11.58 -18.71 -19.13
C ARG A 200 -12.80 -18.14 -19.82
N LEU A 201 -13.05 -18.62 -21.02
CA LEU A 201 -14.27 -18.26 -21.77
C LEU A 201 -15.53 -18.44 -20.91
N ASP A 202 -16.44 -17.48 -21.04
CA ASP A 202 -17.72 -17.39 -20.32
C ASP A 202 -17.63 -17.12 -18.82
N ASP A 203 -16.41 -17.02 -18.22
CA ASP A 203 -16.28 -16.58 -16.85
C ASP A 203 -16.96 -15.23 -16.64
N ARG A 204 -17.68 -15.12 -15.52
CA ARG A 204 -18.22 -13.86 -15.01
C ARG A 204 -17.30 -13.36 -13.91
N LEU A 205 -16.68 -12.23 -14.19
CA LEU A 205 -15.67 -11.62 -13.33
C LEU A 205 -16.19 -10.26 -12.82
N THR A 206 -15.60 -9.80 -11.72
CA THR A 206 -15.75 -8.43 -11.24
C THR A 206 -14.38 -7.79 -11.24
N VAL A 207 -14.26 -6.62 -11.87
CA VAL A 207 -13.06 -5.79 -11.84
C VAL A 207 -13.27 -4.69 -10.82
N GLN A 208 -12.57 -4.75 -9.70
CA GLN A 208 -12.55 -3.69 -8.71
C GLN A 208 -11.34 -2.79 -8.96
N VAL A 209 -11.56 -1.49 -8.99
CA VAL A 209 -10.53 -0.46 -9.09
C VAL A 209 -10.65 0.54 -7.96
N ARG A 210 -9.51 0.98 -7.43
CA ARG A 210 -9.43 2.05 -6.44
C ARG A 210 -8.12 2.80 -6.56
N PRO A 211 -8.06 4.08 -6.19
CA PRO A 211 -6.81 4.77 -6.02
C PRO A 211 -5.95 4.06 -4.97
N ALA A 212 -4.68 3.81 -5.23
CA ALA A 212 -3.73 3.22 -4.29
C ALA A 212 -2.76 4.26 -3.72
N ARG A 213 -2.44 5.28 -4.51
CA ARG A 213 -1.56 6.38 -4.10
C ARG A 213 -1.82 7.60 -4.96
N ALA A 214 -1.90 8.76 -4.33
CA ALA A 214 -1.92 10.05 -5.01
C ALA A 214 -0.70 10.87 -4.58
N GLY A 215 0.06 11.34 -5.56
CA GLY A 215 1.13 12.32 -5.39
C GLY A 215 0.71 13.69 -5.91
N ARG A 216 1.63 14.64 -5.99
CA ARG A 216 1.35 15.97 -6.54
C ARG A 216 0.96 15.92 -8.03
N THR A 217 1.65 15.09 -8.82
CA THR A 217 1.49 15.00 -10.28
C THR A 217 1.13 13.58 -10.75
N SER A 218 0.99 12.60 -9.87
CA SER A 218 0.80 11.21 -10.22
C SER A 218 -0.31 10.55 -9.40
N LEU A 219 -1.00 9.59 -10.01
CA LEU A 219 -2.02 8.76 -9.40
C LEU A 219 -1.71 7.30 -9.72
N THR A 220 -1.62 6.46 -8.70
CA THR A 220 -1.55 5.00 -8.86
C THR A 220 -2.90 4.40 -8.53
N MET A 221 -3.46 3.63 -9.46
CA MET A 221 -4.66 2.83 -9.27
C MET A 221 -4.29 1.38 -8.97
N SER A 222 -5.02 0.73 -8.08
CA SER A 222 -4.96 -0.72 -7.87
C SER A 222 -6.20 -1.39 -8.42
N PHE A 223 -6.00 -2.57 -8.97
CA PHE A 223 -7.04 -3.38 -9.59
C PHE A 223 -7.05 -4.77 -8.97
N THR A 224 -8.25 -5.31 -8.78
CA THR A 224 -8.44 -6.70 -8.39
C THR A 224 -9.53 -7.30 -9.26
N ILE A 225 -9.20 -8.34 -10.00
CA ILE A 225 -10.17 -9.11 -10.79
C ILE A 225 -10.53 -10.37 -10.02
N ARG A 226 -11.82 -10.60 -9.81
CA ARG A 226 -12.34 -11.75 -9.06
C ARG A 226 -13.33 -12.54 -9.89
N ARG A 227 -13.34 -13.85 -9.65
CA ARG A 227 -14.42 -14.77 -10.00
C ARG A 227 -15.07 -15.19 -8.69
N GLN A 228 -16.22 -14.59 -8.36
CA GLN A 228 -16.79 -14.68 -7.01
C GLN A 228 -15.77 -14.22 -5.95
N GLU A 229 -15.47 -15.08 -4.95
CA GLU A 229 -14.48 -14.78 -3.90
C GLU A 229 -13.01 -15.03 -4.33
N THR A 230 -12.80 -15.72 -5.46
CA THR A 230 -11.46 -16.09 -5.91
C THR A 230 -10.79 -14.93 -6.65
N VAL A 231 -9.60 -14.52 -6.20
CA VAL A 231 -8.78 -13.54 -6.90
C VAL A 231 -8.13 -14.18 -8.12
N ILE A 232 -8.37 -13.62 -9.29
CA ILE A 232 -7.81 -14.07 -10.57
C ILE A 232 -6.53 -13.30 -10.88
N VAL A 233 -6.59 -11.97 -10.79
CA VAL A 233 -5.46 -11.07 -11.08
C VAL A 233 -5.49 -9.90 -10.12
N THR A 234 -4.32 -9.46 -9.69
CA THR A 234 -4.13 -8.14 -9.08
C THR A 234 -3.23 -7.30 -9.97
N GLY A 235 -3.51 -6.00 -10.06
CA GLY A 235 -2.73 -5.12 -10.92
C GLY A 235 -2.59 -3.72 -10.36
N ARG A 236 -1.65 -2.97 -10.95
CA ARG A 236 -1.44 -1.54 -10.66
C ARG A 236 -1.09 -0.80 -11.93
N THR A 237 -1.63 0.40 -12.08
CA THR A 237 -1.25 1.34 -13.12
C THR A 237 -0.98 2.70 -12.50
N THR A 238 0.14 3.30 -12.84
CA THR A 238 0.50 4.65 -12.43
C THR A 238 0.34 5.61 -13.60
N TYR A 239 -0.43 6.64 -13.37
CA TYR A 239 -0.69 7.74 -14.29
C TYR A 239 0.06 8.99 -13.82
N VAL A 240 0.53 9.79 -14.78
CA VAL A 240 1.08 11.14 -14.52
C VAL A 240 0.22 12.15 -15.27
N ALA A 241 -0.14 13.21 -14.57
CA ALA A 241 -0.86 14.33 -15.15
C ALA A 241 0.07 15.16 -16.03
N VAL A 242 -0.34 15.41 -17.27
CA VAL A 242 0.38 16.21 -18.26
C VAL A 242 -0.52 17.33 -18.78
N GLY A 243 0.06 18.52 -19.01
CA GLY A 243 -0.63 19.65 -19.63
C GLY A 243 -0.29 19.77 -21.11
N ALA A 244 -0.65 20.90 -21.73
CA ALA A 244 -0.36 21.20 -23.13
C ALA A 244 1.13 21.38 -23.45
N GLY A 245 2.00 21.46 -22.44
CA GLY A 245 3.47 21.54 -22.55
C GLY A 245 4.14 20.19 -22.35
N THR A 246 5.47 20.18 -22.40
CA THR A 246 6.29 18.98 -22.16
C THR A 246 6.65 18.85 -20.68
N GLY A 247 5.76 18.34 -19.85
CA GLY A 247 6.09 18.15 -18.43
C GLY A 247 4.89 17.71 -17.61
N SER A 248 5.17 17.19 -16.42
CA SER A 248 4.12 16.83 -15.49
C SER A 248 3.53 18.06 -14.81
N VAL A 249 2.20 18.07 -14.65
CA VAL A 249 1.45 19.12 -13.97
C VAL A 249 0.79 18.56 -12.71
N PRO A 250 0.41 19.40 -11.74
CA PRO A 250 -0.37 18.93 -10.59
C PRO A 250 -1.65 18.19 -11.01
N LEU A 251 -2.06 17.20 -10.25
CA LEU A 251 -3.35 16.53 -10.44
C LEU A 251 -4.47 17.58 -10.40
N PRO A 252 -5.41 17.58 -11.38
CA PRO A 252 -6.45 18.59 -11.48
C PRO A 252 -7.47 18.48 -10.35
N GLU A 253 -8.12 19.60 -10.02
CA GLU A 253 -9.05 19.72 -8.90
C GLU A 253 -10.17 18.65 -8.92
N PRO A 254 -10.87 18.36 -10.04
CA PRO A 254 -11.92 17.34 -10.02
C PRO A 254 -11.42 15.96 -9.56
N LEU A 255 -10.18 15.61 -9.89
CA LEU A 255 -9.56 14.36 -9.49
C LEU A 255 -9.15 14.39 -8.01
N THR A 256 -8.50 15.47 -7.57
CA THR A 256 -8.11 15.61 -6.15
C THR A 256 -9.31 15.72 -5.22
N ALA A 257 -10.41 16.34 -5.67
CA ALA A 257 -11.67 16.37 -4.92
C ALA A 257 -12.31 14.98 -4.77
N ALA A 258 -12.28 14.16 -5.84
CA ALA A 258 -12.75 12.78 -5.77
C ALA A 258 -11.94 11.95 -4.77
N LEU A 259 -10.63 12.16 -4.73
CA LEU A 259 -9.73 11.49 -3.79
C LEU A 259 -9.97 11.89 -2.32
N ARG A 260 -10.28 13.16 -2.05
CA ARG A 260 -10.58 13.66 -0.69
C ARG A 260 -11.93 13.21 -0.15
N ARG A 261 -12.96 13.04 -0.99
CA ARG A 261 -14.32 12.64 -0.55
C ARG A 261 -14.38 11.32 0.20
N SER A 262 -13.37 10.48 0.10
CA SER A 262 -13.29 9.25 0.90
C SER A 262 -12.71 9.47 2.29
N GLU A 263 -12.13 10.64 2.58
CA GLU A 263 -11.65 11.01 3.92
C GLU A 263 -12.80 11.51 4.82
N ASP A 264 -13.85 12.08 4.21
CA ASP A 264 -14.99 12.67 4.94
C ASP A 264 -16.16 11.69 5.14
N ALA A 265 -16.12 10.50 4.54
CA ALA A 265 -17.21 9.52 4.60
C ALA A 265 -17.00 8.43 5.68
N THR A 266 -16.06 8.65 6.63
CA THR A 266 -15.79 7.79 7.78
C THR A 266 -15.90 8.61 9.06
#